data_16fdd159a65b9ed9c09ea1cc356a5cae
#
_entry.id   16fdd159a65b9ed9c09ea1cc356a5cae
#
_cell.length_a   1.000
_cell.length_b   1.000
_cell.length_c   1.000
_cell.angle_alpha   90.00
_cell.angle_beta   90.00
_cell.angle_gamma   90.00
#
_symmetry.space_group_name_H-M   'P 1'
#
loop_
_entity.id
_entity.type
_entity.pdbx_description
1 polymer ?
#
loop_
_entity_poly.entity_id
_entity_poly.type
_entity_poly.pdbx_seq_one_letter_code
_entity_poly.pdbx_strand_id
1 'polypeptide(L)'
;MRTIIFSDTNDANIGRGCASDVSEMSAFGIQLATALGMSSSYEPPIVARGGNCSKERLMSVLRDFECSSKDIVVFFYSGHGARAYDEKSEFPQMCLGSSDQSKFVPLDYVCAELRKHNPAFLLILADCCNNPSVYVEDKRDHLFERPMSKGPVATHIPTYTSDVLKKMFFSQKGYVMASGCKKGEFSWTATTGGYFTIGFLDEFANYVNSSRTDYSWERLMQNVRSNVLGRTHRAMQYQSDMTEQHPIWLIQLTGHQYTPITYQVEDGIRTALIRLADEQAYSPKERLTMMTQVQKKWFAEDAIVEQSSADGKVVVDHTGVSSYLLHVATTFNLKNFIICEQRKDANGKIQYLKLNEIYVD
;
A
#
# COMPACT_ATOMS: atom_id res chain seq x y z
N MET A 1 -10.39 -14.01 18.74
CA MET A 1 -10.05 -13.26 17.52
C MET A 1 -11.12 -13.47 16.47
N ARG A 2 -11.47 -12.46 15.68
CA ARG A 2 -12.53 -12.45 14.66
C ARG A 2 -11.96 -12.01 13.31
N THR A 3 -12.37 -12.66 12.23
CA THR A 3 -11.99 -12.28 10.87
C THR A 3 -13.24 -12.14 10.01
N ILE A 4 -13.36 -11.02 9.29
CA ILE A 4 -14.48 -10.68 8.40
C ILE A 4 -13.88 -10.42 7.02
N ILE A 5 -14.34 -11.16 6.01
CA ILE A 5 -13.83 -11.07 4.64
C ILE A 5 -15.01 -10.85 3.69
N PHE A 6 -14.95 -9.76 2.92
CA PHE A 6 -15.86 -9.49 1.81
C PHE A 6 -15.06 -9.47 0.52
N SER A 7 -15.52 -10.19 -0.53
CA SER A 7 -14.76 -10.25 -1.76
C SER A 7 -15.63 -10.52 -2.98
N ASP A 8 -15.41 -9.76 -4.05
CA ASP A 8 -16.16 -9.84 -5.30
C ASP A 8 -15.59 -10.93 -6.22
N THR A 9 -15.76 -12.18 -5.80
CA THR A 9 -15.22 -13.35 -6.53
C THR A 9 -16.02 -13.75 -7.76
N ASN A 10 -17.19 -13.13 -8.01
CA ASN A 10 -18.01 -13.38 -9.20
C ASN A 10 -17.70 -12.42 -10.35
N ASP A 11 -16.91 -11.39 -10.12
CA ASP A 11 -16.53 -10.48 -11.18
C ASP A 11 -15.75 -11.21 -12.27
N ALA A 12 -16.10 -10.94 -13.53
CA ALA A 12 -15.52 -11.65 -14.68
C ALA A 12 -14.01 -11.37 -14.84
N ASN A 13 -13.56 -10.21 -14.39
CA ASN A 13 -12.25 -9.68 -14.67
C ASN A 13 -11.29 -9.85 -13.50
N ILE A 14 -11.73 -9.47 -12.31
CA ILE A 14 -10.89 -9.50 -11.10
C ILE A 14 -11.22 -10.69 -10.17
N GLY A 15 -12.32 -11.40 -10.40
CA GLY A 15 -12.83 -12.41 -9.48
C GLY A 15 -11.85 -13.54 -9.13
N ARG A 16 -10.94 -13.91 -10.04
CA ARG A 16 -9.88 -14.90 -9.76
C ARG A 16 -8.86 -14.36 -8.74
N GLY A 17 -8.42 -13.12 -8.90
CA GLY A 17 -7.55 -12.47 -7.94
C GLY A 17 -8.22 -12.32 -6.58
N CYS A 18 -9.48 -11.87 -6.58
CA CYS A 18 -10.32 -11.77 -5.38
C CYS A 18 -10.48 -13.13 -4.66
N ALA A 19 -10.62 -14.22 -5.39
CA ALA A 19 -10.70 -15.57 -4.81
C ALA A 19 -9.38 -16.01 -4.16
N SER A 20 -8.25 -15.66 -4.78
CA SER A 20 -6.93 -15.87 -4.19
C SER A 20 -6.77 -15.09 -2.88
N ASP A 21 -7.16 -13.81 -2.88
CA ASP A 21 -7.11 -12.95 -1.70
C ASP A 21 -7.95 -13.50 -0.54
N VAL A 22 -9.13 -14.06 -0.81
CA VAL A 22 -9.95 -14.74 0.21
C VAL A 22 -9.19 -15.89 0.86
N SER A 23 -8.54 -16.73 0.05
CA SER A 23 -7.78 -17.88 0.55
C SER A 23 -6.62 -17.43 1.43
N GLU A 24 -5.84 -16.48 0.95
CA GLU A 24 -4.66 -15.96 1.65
C GLU A 24 -5.04 -15.24 2.96
N MET A 25 -6.06 -14.39 2.93
CA MET A 25 -6.51 -13.66 4.12
C MET A 25 -7.22 -14.56 5.15
N SER A 26 -7.87 -15.64 4.71
CA SER A 26 -8.38 -16.67 5.61
C SER A 26 -7.24 -17.40 6.31
N ALA A 27 -6.21 -17.79 5.56
CA ALA A 27 -5.02 -18.42 6.12
C ALA A 27 -4.27 -17.47 7.07
N PHE A 28 -4.13 -16.19 6.71
CA PHE A 28 -3.56 -15.15 7.56
C PHE A 28 -4.26 -15.06 8.91
N GLY A 29 -5.59 -15.05 8.94
CA GLY A 29 -6.37 -15.00 10.18
C GLY A 29 -6.10 -16.19 11.11
N ILE A 30 -6.02 -17.42 10.55
CA ILE A 30 -5.71 -18.63 11.30
C ILE A 30 -4.28 -18.59 11.85
N GLN A 31 -3.33 -18.21 11.03
CA GLN A 31 -1.90 -18.14 11.40
C GLN A 31 -1.66 -17.07 12.48
N LEU A 32 -2.29 -15.91 12.33
CA LEU A 32 -2.23 -14.82 13.30
C LEU A 32 -2.81 -15.26 14.66
N ALA A 33 -3.98 -15.90 14.65
CA ALA A 33 -4.60 -16.43 15.87
C ALA A 33 -3.70 -17.47 16.55
N THR A 34 -3.07 -18.34 15.78
CA THR A 34 -2.15 -19.38 16.29
C THR A 34 -0.92 -18.72 16.92
N ALA A 35 -0.27 -17.80 16.23
CA ALA A 35 0.94 -17.15 16.70
C ALA A 35 0.71 -16.25 17.93
N LEU A 36 -0.48 -15.68 18.06
CA LEU A 36 -0.89 -14.90 19.24
C LEU A 36 -1.38 -15.75 20.42
N GLY A 37 -1.46 -17.08 20.26
CA GLY A 37 -1.99 -17.99 21.28
C GLY A 37 -3.51 -17.90 21.45
N MET A 38 -4.23 -17.44 20.42
CA MET A 38 -5.68 -17.22 20.40
C MET A 38 -6.46 -18.34 19.68
N SER A 39 -5.84 -19.46 19.35
CA SER A 39 -6.45 -20.55 18.57
C SER A 39 -7.74 -21.09 19.19
N SER A 40 -7.80 -21.20 20.52
CA SER A 40 -8.99 -21.67 21.25
C SER A 40 -10.16 -20.69 21.22
N SER A 41 -9.90 -19.41 20.97
CA SER A 41 -10.90 -18.32 20.89
C SER A 41 -11.08 -17.79 19.46
N TYR A 42 -10.45 -18.46 18.49
CA TYR A 42 -10.61 -18.12 17.09
C TYR A 42 -11.91 -18.73 16.55
N GLU A 43 -12.79 -17.87 16.06
CA GLU A 43 -13.96 -18.32 15.35
C GLU A 43 -13.70 -18.39 13.84
N PRO A 44 -14.33 -19.32 13.12
CA PRO A 44 -14.24 -19.37 11.66
C PRO A 44 -14.52 -18.00 11.05
N PRO A 45 -13.76 -17.59 10.01
CA PRO A 45 -13.94 -16.28 9.41
C PRO A 45 -15.34 -16.14 8.82
N ILE A 46 -15.95 -14.98 9.00
CA ILE A 46 -17.16 -14.59 8.27
C ILE A 46 -16.72 -14.25 6.84
N VAL A 47 -17.05 -15.12 5.89
CA VAL A 47 -16.68 -14.92 4.48
C VAL A 47 -17.93 -14.65 3.65
N ALA A 48 -18.01 -13.45 3.08
CA ALA A 48 -19.02 -13.05 2.12
C ALA A 48 -18.37 -12.87 0.74
N ARG A 49 -18.59 -13.82 -0.16
CA ARG A 49 -18.00 -13.85 -1.50
C ARG A 49 -19.05 -14.07 -2.58
N GLY A 50 -18.74 -13.69 -3.82
CA GLY A 50 -19.65 -13.81 -4.95
C GLY A 50 -20.95 -13.07 -4.68
N GLY A 51 -22.09 -13.69 -4.92
CA GLY A 51 -23.41 -13.09 -4.70
C GLY A 51 -23.70 -12.67 -3.25
N ASN A 52 -22.93 -13.15 -2.28
CA ASN A 52 -23.04 -12.72 -0.88
C ASN A 52 -22.16 -11.49 -0.57
N CYS A 53 -21.30 -11.04 -1.48
CA CYS A 53 -20.55 -9.80 -1.34
C CYS A 53 -21.49 -8.64 -1.66
N SER A 54 -22.33 -8.24 -0.72
CA SER A 54 -23.34 -7.21 -0.92
C SER A 54 -23.42 -6.25 0.26
N LYS A 55 -23.95 -5.04 0.02
CA LYS A 55 -24.21 -4.04 1.06
C LYS A 55 -25.14 -4.58 2.15
N GLU A 56 -26.21 -5.27 1.76
CA GLU A 56 -27.20 -5.84 2.67
C GLU A 56 -26.54 -6.83 3.63
N ARG A 57 -25.67 -7.70 3.07
CA ARG A 57 -24.91 -8.65 3.89
C ARG A 57 -23.93 -7.98 4.81
N LEU A 58 -23.23 -6.94 4.33
CA LEU A 58 -22.30 -6.18 5.16
C LEU A 58 -23.01 -5.49 6.31
N MET A 59 -24.14 -4.82 6.05
CA MET A 59 -24.94 -4.16 7.09
C MET A 59 -25.46 -5.16 8.13
N SER A 60 -25.91 -6.36 7.69
CA SER A 60 -26.30 -7.42 8.63
C SER A 60 -25.12 -7.88 9.48
N VAL A 61 -23.96 -8.14 8.87
CA VAL A 61 -22.77 -8.55 9.62
C VAL A 61 -22.37 -7.48 10.63
N LEU A 62 -22.28 -6.21 10.24
CA LEU A 62 -21.89 -5.12 11.16
C LEU A 62 -22.87 -4.92 12.31
N ARG A 63 -24.19 -5.05 12.05
CA ARG A 63 -25.23 -4.93 13.07
C ARG A 63 -25.19 -6.08 14.08
N ASP A 64 -25.02 -7.31 13.56
CA ASP A 64 -25.11 -8.53 14.35
C ASP A 64 -23.74 -8.99 14.89
N PHE A 65 -22.68 -8.21 14.61
CA PHE A 65 -21.31 -8.51 15.04
C PHE A 65 -21.15 -8.35 16.54
N GLU A 66 -20.54 -9.36 17.15
CA GLU A 66 -20.19 -9.33 18.57
C GLU A 66 -18.71 -9.62 18.77
N CYS A 67 -18.06 -8.85 19.59
CA CYS A 67 -16.71 -9.11 20.06
C CYS A 67 -16.53 -8.58 21.50
N SER A 68 -15.51 -9.08 22.17
CA SER A 68 -15.09 -8.58 23.49
C SER A 68 -14.00 -7.51 23.35
N SER A 69 -13.78 -6.74 24.42
CA SER A 69 -12.68 -5.77 24.51
C SER A 69 -11.28 -6.42 24.53
N LYS A 70 -11.20 -7.75 24.49
CA LYS A 70 -9.96 -8.52 24.38
C LYS A 70 -9.75 -9.08 22.97
N ASP A 71 -10.76 -8.95 22.09
CA ASP A 71 -10.67 -9.50 20.75
C ASP A 71 -9.83 -8.63 19.82
N ILE A 72 -9.10 -9.29 18.94
CA ILE A 72 -8.52 -8.71 17.73
C ILE A 72 -9.52 -8.97 16.62
N VAL A 73 -9.88 -7.92 15.89
CA VAL A 73 -10.78 -7.98 14.75
C VAL A 73 -10.00 -7.63 13.49
N VAL A 74 -10.10 -8.47 12.47
CA VAL A 74 -9.55 -8.22 11.13
C VAL A 74 -10.71 -8.12 10.16
N PHE A 75 -10.84 -6.98 9.50
CA PHE A 75 -11.74 -6.79 8.37
C PHE A 75 -10.93 -6.69 7.08
N PHE A 76 -11.34 -7.41 6.07
CA PHE A 76 -10.71 -7.39 4.76
C PHE A 76 -11.75 -7.29 3.64
N TYR A 77 -11.47 -6.45 2.66
CA TYR A 77 -12.22 -6.33 1.41
C TYR A 77 -11.30 -6.46 0.20
N SER A 78 -11.71 -7.23 -0.80
CA SER A 78 -11.08 -7.29 -2.12
C SER A 78 -12.14 -7.24 -3.21
N GLY A 79 -12.03 -6.28 -4.13
CA GLY A 79 -13.02 -6.06 -5.17
C GLY A 79 -12.93 -4.66 -5.79
N HIS A 80 -13.98 -4.28 -6.52
CA HIS A 80 -14.06 -2.92 -7.06
C HIS A 80 -14.23 -1.88 -5.95
N GLY A 81 -13.61 -0.74 -6.18
CA GLY A 81 -13.73 0.43 -5.31
C GLY A 81 -13.93 1.69 -6.12
N ALA A 82 -14.54 2.69 -5.51
CA ALA A 82 -14.83 3.97 -6.12
C ALA A 82 -14.69 5.10 -5.09
N ARG A 83 -14.87 6.32 -5.57
CA ARG A 83 -15.06 7.49 -4.72
C ARG A 83 -15.97 8.53 -5.37
N ALA A 84 -16.77 9.25 -4.59
CA ALA A 84 -17.46 10.42 -5.08
C ALA A 84 -16.47 11.60 -5.30
N TYR A 85 -16.79 12.50 -6.22
CA TYR A 85 -15.93 13.67 -6.51
C TYR A 85 -15.75 14.61 -5.31
N ASP A 86 -16.78 14.72 -4.49
CA ASP A 86 -16.83 15.55 -3.29
C ASP A 86 -16.48 14.79 -2.00
N GLU A 87 -16.06 13.53 -2.11
CA GLU A 87 -15.69 12.72 -0.96
C GLU A 87 -14.48 13.31 -0.24
N LYS A 88 -14.68 13.60 1.05
CA LYS A 88 -13.64 14.17 1.92
C LYS A 88 -12.69 13.12 2.48
N SER A 89 -13.13 11.87 2.57
CA SER A 89 -12.28 10.79 3.02
C SER A 89 -11.12 10.54 2.06
N GLU A 90 -9.97 10.19 2.59
CA GLU A 90 -8.86 9.69 1.79
C GLU A 90 -9.05 8.22 1.37
N PHE A 91 -9.94 7.49 2.05
CA PHE A 91 -10.21 6.08 1.82
C PHE A 91 -11.34 5.85 0.80
N PRO A 92 -11.35 4.69 0.11
CA PRO A 92 -12.32 4.38 -0.91
C PRO A 92 -13.70 4.01 -0.34
N GLN A 93 -14.66 3.97 -1.24
CA GLN A 93 -15.93 3.28 -1.06
C GLN A 93 -15.83 1.89 -1.70
N MET A 94 -16.22 0.85 -1.00
CA MET A 94 -16.31 -0.52 -1.49
C MET A 94 -17.57 -0.71 -2.32
N CYS A 95 -17.45 -1.24 -3.54
CA CYS A 95 -18.59 -1.44 -4.45
C CYS A 95 -19.43 -2.67 -4.10
N LEU A 96 -18.86 -3.65 -3.40
CA LEU A 96 -19.54 -4.86 -2.89
C LEU A 96 -20.31 -5.64 -3.99
N GLY A 97 -19.65 -5.88 -5.13
CA GLY A 97 -20.23 -6.63 -6.25
C GLY A 97 -21.36 -5.91 -6.99
N SER A 98 -21.49 -4.59 -6.83
CA SER A 98 -22.53 -3.78 -7.45
C SER A 98 -21.96 -2.58 -8.19
N SER A 99 -22.54 -2.25 -9.36
CA SER A 99 -22.33 -1.01 -10.07
C SER A 99 -23.24 0.13 -9.61
N ASP A 100 -24.23 -0.16 -8.79
CA ASP A 100 -25.16 0.82 -8.23
C ASP A 100 -24.47 1.58 -7.08
N GLN A 101 -24.17 2.86 -7.31
CA GLN A 101 -23.51 3.72 -6.34
C GLN A 101 -24.23 3.84 -4.99
N SER A 102 -25.56 3.68 -4.98
CA SER A 102 -26.35 3.70 -3.75
C SER A 102 -26.01 2.52 -2.81
N LYS A 103 -25.36 1.49 -3.36
CA LYS A 103 -24.92 0.30 -2.64
C LYS A 103 -23.46 0.37 -2.19
N PHE A 104 -22.73 1.40 -2.57
CA PHE A 104 -21.35 1.55 -2.14
C PHE A 104 -21.27 1.89 -0.65
N VAL A 105 -20.24 1.38 0.01
CA VAL A 105 -20.04 1.58 1.45
C VAL A 105 -18.63 2.12 1.70
N PRO A 106 -18.52 3.31 2.31
CA PRO A 106 -17.22 3.87 2.68
C PRO A 106 -16.46 2.95 3.66
N LEU A 107 -15.16 2.81 3.45
CA LEU A 107 -14.30 2.04 4.36
C LEU A 107 -14.29 2.65 5.76
N ASP A 108 -14.34 3.98 5.85
CA ASP A 108 -14.45 4.70 7.13
C ASP A 108 -15.71 4.33 7.91
N TYR A 109 -16.83 4.10 7.22
CA TYR A 109 -18.07 3.68 7.86
C TYR A 109 -17.89 2.31 8.53
N VAL A 110 -17.28 1.35 7.84
CA VAL A 110 -16.99 0.03 8.41
C VAL A 110 -16.08 0.14 9.64
N CYS A 111 -15.05 0.98 9.55
CA CYS A 111 -14.18 1.27 10.67
C CYS A 111 -14.96 1.83 11.87
N ALA A 112 -15.82 2.81 11.63
CA ALA A 112 -16.64 3.43 12.68
C ALA A 112 -17.60 2.42 13.35
N GLU A 113 -18.26 1.58 12.55
CA GLU A 113 -19.18 0.56 13.08
C GLU A 113 -18.44 -0.49 13.93
N LEU A 114 -17.35 -1.07 13.41
CA LEU A 114 -16.60 -2.08 14.17
C LEU A 114 -15.97 -1.53 15.45
N ARG A 115 -15.58 -0.26 15.47
CA ARG A 115 -15.06 0.41 16.67
C ARG A 115 -16.10 0.55 17.79
N LYS A 116 -17.39 0.61 17.48
CA LYS A 116 -18.47 0.66 18.51
C LYS A 116 -18.45 -0.56 19.43
N HIS A 117 -17.98 -1.70 18.93
CA HIS A 117 -17.83 -2.94 19.69
C HIS A 117 -16.58 -2.94 20.61
N ASN A 118 -15.74 -1.89 20.51
CA ASN A 118 -14.58 -1.67 21.38
C ASN A 118 -13.58 -2.85 21.45
N PRO A 119 -13.14 -3.43 20.31
CA PRO A 119 -12.14 -4.49 20.31
C PRO A 119 -10.81 -4.02 20.89
N ALA A 120 -9.95 -4.96 21.31
CA ALA A 120 -8.59 -4.64 21.75
C ALA A 120 -7.78 -4.03 20.60
N PHE A 121 -7.92 -4.60 19.40
CA PHE A 121 -7.24 -4.14 18.19
C PHE A 121 -8.13 -4.37 16.97
N LEU A 122 -8.15 -3.41 16.05
CA LEU A 122 -8.87 -3.51 14.80
C LEU A 122 -7.93 -3.27 13.62
N LEU A 123 -7.80 -4.28 12.74
CA LEU A 123 -7.08 -4.19 11.48
C LEU A 123 -8.09 -4.16 10.34
N ILE A 124 -8.08 -3.10 9.54
CA ILE A 124 -8.97 -2.93 8.39
C ILE A 124 -8.12 -2.78 7.13
N LEU A 125 -8.34 -3.66 6.17
CA LEU A 125 -7.61 -3.68 4.91
C LEU A 125 -8.60 -3.72 3.74
N ALA A 126 -8.38 -2.90 2.72
CA ALA A 126 -9.18 -2.90 1.50
C ALA A 126 -8.28 -2.87 0.26
N ASP A 127 -8.33 -3.92 -0.55
CA ASP A 127 -7.67 -3.96 -1.85
C ASP A 127 -8.69 -3.63 -2.93
N CYS A 128 -8.83 -2.34 -3.19
CA CYS A 128 -9.77 -1.81 -4.17
C CYS A 128 -9.36 -0.42 -4.67
N CYS A 129 -9.88 -0.03 -5.83
CA CYS A 129 -9.62 1.27 -6.43
C CYS A 129 -10.16 2.42 -5.58
N ASN A 130 -9.56 3.60 -5.74
CA ASN A 130 -9.93 4.83 -5.04
C ASN A 130 -10.10 5.99 -6.04
N ASN A 131 -10.74 5.69 -7.17
CA ASN A 131 -10.86 6.57 -8.33
C ASN A 131 -12.32 7.06 -8.49
N PRO A 132 -12.56 8.33 -8.90
CA PRO A 132 -13.89 8.83 -9.21
C PRO A 132 -14.56 8.17 -10.42
N SER A 133 -13.80 7.54 -11.30
CA SER A 133 -14.37 6.82 -12.44
C SER A 133 -15.09 5.56 -11.96
N VAL A 134 -16.36 5.74 -11.69
CA VAL A 134 -17.30 4.66 -11.46
C VAL A 134 -17.43 3.88 -12.75
N TYR A 135 -17.24 2.55 -12.68
CA TYR A 135 -17.70 1.61 -13.72
C TYR A 135 -17.88 2.28 -15.11
N VAL A 136 -16.85 2.89 -15.62
CA VAL A 136 -16.74 2.95 -17.06
C VAL A 136 -16.55 1.49 -17.41
N GLU A 137 -17.32 0.96 -18.36
CA GLU A 137 -17.01 -0.28 -19.07
C GLU A 137 -15.63 -0.11 -19.73
N ASP A 138 -14.64 0.05 -18.91
CA ASP A 138 -13.32 0.33 -19.37
C ASP A 138 -12.62 -1.01 -19.49
N LYS A 139 -12.27 -1.30 -20.71
CA LYS A 139 -11.50 -2.44 -21.21
C LYS A 139 -10.18 -2.73 -20.48
N ARG A 140 -10.09 -2.37 -19.20
CA ARG A 140 -8.91 -2.58 -18.34
C ARG A 140 -8.96 -3.93 -17.62
N ASP A 141 -9.55 -4.91 -18.31
CA ASP A 141 -9.63 -6.29 -17.92
C ASP A 141 -8.31 -7.01 -18.15
N HIS A 142 -7.26 -6.48 -17.60
CA HIS A 142 -5.95 -7.08 -17.76
C HIS A 142 -5.61 -7.95 -16.56
N LEU A 143 -6.25 -9.11 -16.52
CA LEU A 143 -5.66 -10.27 -15.88
C LEU A 143 -4.31 -10.57 -16.53
N PHE A 144 -3.24 -10.32 -15.81
CA PHE A 144 -1.92 -10.72 -16.24
C PHE A 144 -1.85 -12.25 -16.31
N GLU A 145 -2.08 -12.82 -17.48
CA GLU A 145 -1.78 -14.21 -17.80
C GLU A 145 -0.32 -14.36 -18.31
N ARG A 146 0.64 -13.72 -17.72
CA ARG A 146 1.99 -14.28 -17.81
C ARG A 146 2.35 -14.83 -16.45
N PRO A 147 2.75 -16.12 -16.40
CA PRO A 147 3.37 -16.61 -15.19
C PRO A 147 4.60 -15.75 -14.98
N MET A 148 4.54 -14.79 -14.08
CA MET A 148 5.76 -14.43 -13.36
C MET A 148 6.32 -15.78 -12.95
N SER A 149 7.54 -16.08 -13.39
CA SER A 149 8.20 -17.35 -13.13
C SER A 149 7.73 -17.83 -11.76
N LYS A 150 7.17 -19.04 -11.73
CA LYS A 150 6.84 -19.72 -10.49
C LYS A 150 8.14 -19.83 -9.69
N GLY A 151 8.47 -18.76 -8.97
CA GLY A 151 9.15 -18.96 -7.73
C GLY A 151 8.26 -19.95 -7.00
N PRO A 152 8.81 -20.96 -6.34
CA PRO A 152 7.98 -21.95 -5.66
C PRO A 152 6.92 -21.17 -4.92
N VAL A 153 5.63 -21.45 -5.23
CA VAL A 153 4.53 -21.08 -4.33
C VAL A 153 5.00 -21.67 -3.03
N ALA A 154 5.48 -20.81 -2.14
CA ALA A 154 5.95 -21.27 -0.87
C ALA A 154 4.72 -21.80 -0.16
N THR A 155 4.51 -23.10 -0.25
CA THR A 155 3.62 -23.87 0.62
C THR A 155 4.14 -23.81 2.07
N HIS A 156 5.08 -22.94 2.34
CA HIS A 156 5.56 -22.62 3.65
C HIS A 156 4.62 -21.57 4.23
N ILE A 157 3.64 -22.05 4.98
CA ILE A 157 2.89 -21.21 5.91
C ILE A 157 3.93 -20.53 6.79
N PRO A 158 4.16 -19.21 6.68
CA PRO A 158 5.20 -18.57 7.46
C PRO A 158 4.85 -18.70 8.93
N THR A 159 5.73 -19.33 9.70
CA THR A 159 5.56 -19.39 11.15
C THR A 159 5.91 -18.02 11.71
N TYR A 160 4.90 -17.27 12.17
CA TYR A 160 5.13 -15.97 12.76
C TYR A 160 5.78 -16.05 14.13
N THR A 161 6.75 -15.19 14.41
CA THR A 161 7.36 -15.11 15.72
C THR A 161 6.43 -14.39 16.71
N SER A 162 6.07 -15.07 17.80
CA SER A 162 5.02 -14.63 18.72
C SER A 162 5.32 -13.32 19.46
N ASP A 163 6.59 -13.04 19.78
CA ASP A 163 6.94 -11.87 20.60
C ASP A 163 6.75 -10.53 19.85
N VAL A 164 7.06 -10.52 18.57
CA VAL A 164 6.83 -9.36 17.70
C VAL A 164 5.35 -9.08 17.56
N LEU A 165 4.58 -10.13 17.28
CA LEU A 165 3.13 -10.02 17.12
C LEU A 165 2.46 -9.54 18.40
N LYS A 166 2.86 -10.06 19.56
CA LYS A 166 2.34 -9.58 20.85
C LYS A 166 2.59 -8.08 21.05
N LYS A 167 3.77 -7.60 20.67
CA LYS A 167 4.06 -6.16 20.71
C LYS A 167 3.17 -5.38 19.76
N MET A 168 2.94 -5.87 18.55
CA MET A 168 2.11 -5.18 17.55
C MET A 168 0.63 -5.16 17.91
N PHE A 169 0.09 -6.24 18.48
CA PHE A 169 -1.35 -6.40 18.68
C PHE A 169 -1.83 -6.24 20.12
N PHE A 170 -0.98 -6.46 21.12
CA PHE A 170 -1.39 -6.42 22.53
C PHE A 170 -0.82 -5.23 23.32
N SER A 171 0.30 -4.65 22.86
CA SER A 171 0.90 -3.52 23.58
C SER A 171 0.18 -2.19 23.34
N GLN A 172 -0.69 -2.14 22.36
CA GLN A 172 -1.39 -0.93 21.93
C GLN A 172 -2.86 -1.25 21.64
N LYS A 173 -3.74 -0.34 22.01
CA LYS A 173 -5.19 -0.44 21.72
C LYS A 173 -5.57 0.56 20.64
N GLY A 174 -6.43 0.17 19.71
CA GLY A 174 -6.92 1.06 18.67
C GLY A 174 -7.08 0.36 17.34
N TYR A 175 -6.76 1.06 16.26
CA TYR A 175 -6.92 0.49 14.92
C TYR A 175 -5.85 0.91 13.92
N VAL A 176 -5.66 0.05 12.94
CA VAL A 176 -4.93 0.31 11.69
C VAL A 176 -5.91 0.09 10.56
N MET A 177 -6.07 1.09 9.70
CA MET A 177 -6.88 1.03 8.49
C MET A 177 -5.98 1.33 7.29
N ALA A 178 -6.04 0.50 6.25
CA ALA A 178 -5.24 0.68 5.05
C ALA A 178 -6.02 0.32 3.79
N SER A 179 -5.67 0.97 2.69
CA SER A 179 -6.24 0.71 1.37
C SER A 179 -5.15 0.57 0.32
N GLY A 180 -5.46 -0.21 -0.72
CA GLY A 180 -4.53 -0.55 -1.80
C GLY A 180 -3.96 0.66 -2.54
N CYS A 181 -4.70 1.76 -2.63
CA CYS A 181 -4.24 2.95 -3.34
C CYS A 181 -4.78 4.26 -2.78
N LYS A 182 -4.07 5.35 -3.06
CA LYS A 182 -4.49 6.71 -2.70
C LYS A 182 -5.59 7.23 -3.63
N LYS A 183 -6.16 8.35 -3.23
CA LYS A 183 -7.18 9.10 -3.99
C LYS A 183 -6.74 9.32 -5.45
N GLY A 184 -7.63 8.96 -6.38
CA GLY A 184 -7.42 9.11 -7.82
C GLY A 184 -6.66 7.94 -8.47
N GLU A 185 -6.31 6.89 -7.74
CA GLU A 185 -5.55 5.76 -8.26
C GLU A 185 -6.37 4.48 -8.38
N PHE A 186 -5.83 3.54 -9.16
CA PHE A 186 -6.31 2.18 -9.30
C PHE A 186 -5.55 1.24 -8.36
N SER A 187 -6.23 0.21 -7.86
CA SER A 187 -5.60 -0.95 -7.24
C SER A 187 -5.54 -2.08 -8.25
N TRP A 188 -4.35 -2.60 -8.48
CA TRP A 188 -4.10 -3.60 -9.50
C TRP A 188 -4.17 -5.01 -8.91
N THR A 189 -4.64 -5.94 -9.72
CA THR A 189 -4.73 -7.35 -9.36
C THR A 189 -4.11 -8.25 -10.42
N ALA A 190 -3.65 -9.43 -9.99
CA ALA A 190 -3.25 -10.54 -10.84
C ALA A 190 -4.13 -11.75 -10.51
N THR A 191 -4.00 -12.84 -11.28
CA THR A 191 -4.69 -14.11 -10.96
C THR A 191 -4.31 -14.68 -9.60
N THR A 192 -3.16 -14.30 -9.08
CA THR A 192 -2.59 -14.72 -7.79
C THR A 192 -3.01 -13.83 -6.62
N GLY A 193 -3.76 -12.77 -6.87
CA GLY A 193 -4.27 -11.83 -5.86
C GLY A 193 -3.98 -10.37 -6.18
N GLY A 194 -4.56 -9.48 -5.40
CA GLY A 194 -4.34 -8.05 -5.51
C GLY A 194 -2.93 -7.65 -5.06
N TYR A 195 -2.34 -6.65 -5.71
CA TYR A 195 -0.96 -6.24 -5.42
C TYR A 195 -0.79 -5.72 -4.00
N PHE A 196 -1.81 -5.05 -3.46
CA PHE A 196 -1.79 -4.62 -2.06
C PHE A 196 -1.86 -5.80 -1.11
N THR A 197 -2.77 -6.76 -1.35
CA THR A 197 -2.93 -7.95 -0.52
C THR A 197 -1.65 -8.76 -0.47
N ILE A 198 -1.07 -9.07 -1.64
CA ILE A 198 0.19 -9.81 -1.71
C ILE A 198 1.32 -9.02 -1.03
N GLY A 199 1.43 -7.71 -1.32
CA GLY A 199 2.45 -6.86 -0.72
C GLY A 199 2.33 -6.76 0.80
N PHE A 200 1.10 -6.69 1.33
CA PHE A 200 0.85 -6.69 2.76
C PHE A 200 1.27 -8.02 3.41
N LEU A 201 0.86 -9.15 2.86
CA LEU A 201 1.17 -10.46 3.42
C LEU A 201 2.67 -10.77 3.38
N ASP A 202 3.34 -10.47 2.27
CA ASP A 202 4.79 -10.64 2.14
C ASP A 202 5.55 -9.80 3.17
N GLU A 203 5.23 -8.51 3.24
CA GLU A 203 5.92 -7.60 4.15
C GLU A 203 5.58 -7.87 5.62
N PHE A 204 4.35 -8.26 5.91
CA PHE A 204 3.97 -8.68 7.26
C PHE A 204 4.79 -9.89 7.70
N ALA A 205 4.88 -10.94 6.89
CA ALA A 205 5.68 -12.11 7.17
C ALA A 205 7.17 -11.78 7.37
N ASN A 206 7.74 -10.99 6.46
CA ASN A 206 9.13 -10.53 6.54
C ASN A 206 9.38 -9.72 7.81
N TYR A 207 8.45 -8.82 8.14
CA TYR A 207 8.57 -7.91 9.27
C TYR A 207 8.53 -8.61 10.60
N VAL A 208 7.56 -9.52 10.80
CA VAL A 208 7.41 -10.24 12.06
C VAL A 208 8.47 -11.32 12.28
N ASN A 209 9.09 -11.81 11.22
CA ASN A 209 10.17 -12.80 11.27
C ASN A 209 11.58 -12.18 11.25
N SER A 210 11.66 -10.85 11.16
CA SER A 210 12.96 -10.17 11.20
C SER A 210 13.56 -10.15 12.62
N SER A 211 14.88 -10.13 12.73
CA SER A 211 15.59 -9.99 14.01
C SER A 211 15.58 -8.57 14.59
N ARG A 212 14.76 -7.67 14.05
CA ARG A 212 14.67 -6.26 14.47
C ARG A 212 13.97 -6.15 15.83
N THR A 213 14.36 -5.14 16.57
CA THR A 213 13.79 -4.84 17.91
C THR A 213 12.81 -3.69 17.91
N ASP A 214 12.76 -2.91 16.82
CA ASP A 214 11.92 -1.72 16.65
C ASP A 214 10.73 -2.02 15.73
N TYR A 215 9.62 -2.42 16.33
CA TYR A 215 8.42 -2.76 15.59
C TYR A 215 7.39 -1.64 15.63
N SER A 216 6.96 -1.19 14.43
CA SER A 216 5.87 -0.23 14.30
C SER A 216 5.01 -0.53 13.09
N TRP A 217 3.71 -0.32 13.22
CA TRP A 217 2.77 -0.40 12.10
C TRP A 217 3.12 0.59 10.99
N GLU A 218 3.61 1.76 11.34
CA GLU A 218 4.05 2.76 10.39
C GLU A 218 5.15 2.22 9.45
N ARG A 219 6.19 1.63 10.03
CA ARG A 219 7.28 1.04 9.23
C ARG A 219 6.81 -0.14 8.39
N LEU A 220 5.95 -1.01 8.94
CA LEU A 220 5.37 -2.09 8.16
C LEU A 220 4.64 -1.56 6.95
N MET A 221 3.78 -0.56 7.12
CA MET A 221 3.00 0.00 6.01
C MET A 221 3.87 0.74 4.99
N GLN A 222 4.96 1.36 5.40
CA GLN A 222 5.98 1.91 4.49
C GLN A 222 6.63 0.82 3.64
N ASN A 223 6.97 -0.32 4.24
CA ASN A 223 7.50 -1.48 3.49
C ASN A 223 6.46 -2.03 2.51
N VAL A 224 5.20 -2.17 2.94
CA VAL A 224 4.07 -2.59 2.07
C VAL A 224 3.97 -1.67 0.88
N ARG A 225 3.99 -0.35 1.09
CA ARG A 225 3.95 0.62 0.01
C ARG A 225 5.12 0.46 -0.97
N SER A 226 6.33 0.27 -0.46
CA SER A 226 7.52 0.04 -1.29
C SER A 226 7.41 -1.25 -2.11
N ASN A 227 6.89 -2.32 -1.51
CA ASN A 227 6.67 -3.60 -2.18
C ASN A 227 5.64 -3.46 -3.31
N VAL A 228 4.48 -2.83 -3.04
CA VAL A 228 3.42 -2.60 -4.02
C VAL A 228 3.91 -1.73 -5.18
N LEU A 229 4.61 -0.63 -4.89
CA LEU A 229 5.24 0.21 -5.92
C LEU A 229 6.22 -0.59 -6.79
N GLY A 230 7.06 -1.42 -6.19
CA GLY A 230 7.97 -2.28 -6.93
C GLY A 230 7.24 -3.30 -7.83
N ARG A 231 6.04 -3.77 -7.42
CA ARG A 231 5.21 -4.65 -8.26
C ARG A 231 4.61 -3.90 -9.44
N THR A 232 4.01 -2.73 -9.21
CA THR A 232 3.43 -1.92 -10.28
C THR A 232 4.48 -1.46 -11.28
N HIS A 233 5.65 -1.01 -10.83
CA HIS A 233 6.75 -0.63 -11.73
C HIS A 233 7.22 -1.77 -12.64
N ARG A 234 7.33 -3.00 -12.10
CA ARG A 234 7.65 -4.16 -12.93
C ARG A 234 6.58 -4.46 -13.97
N ALA A 235 5.30 -4.32 -13.56
CA ALA A 235 4.17 -4.57 -14.46
C ALA A 235 4.05 -3.50 -15.54
N MET A 236 4.31 -2.22 -15.23
CA MET A 236 4.32 -1.10 -16.18
C MET A 236 5.35 -1.26 -17.30
N GLN A 237 6.40 -2.05 -17.10
CA GLN A 237 7.35 -2.37 -18.18
C GLN A 237 6.71 -3.18 -19.33
N TYR A 238 5.59 -3.82 -19.07
CA TYR A 238 4.90 -4.70 -20.02
C TYR A 238 3.47 -4.24 -20.36
N GLN A 239 2.95 -3.24 -19.62
CA GLN A 239 1.61 -2.70 -19.81
C GLN A 239 1.65 -1.18 -19.73
N SER A 240 1.43 -0.56 -20.87
CA SER A 240 1.51 0.90 -21.04
C SER A 240 0.36 1.67 -20.36
N ASP A 241 -0.74 1.01 -20.04
CA ASP A 241 -1.92 1.61 -19.40
C ASP A 241 -1.93 1.48 -17.87
N MET A 242 -0.98 0.73 -17.31
CA MET A 242 -0.82 0.67 -15.86
C MET A 242 -0.25 1.97 -15.31
N THR A 243 -0.72 2.30 -14.11
CA THR A 243 -0.22 3.45 -13.34
C THR A 243 0.33 2.97 -11.99
N GLU A 244 1.11 3.82 -11.34
CA GLU A 244 1.56 3.56 -9.98
C GLU A 244 0.38 3.34 -9.03
N GLN A 245 0.60 2.48 -8.04
CA GLN A 245 -0.34 2.20 -6.97
C GLN A 245 0.32 2.50 -5.64
N HIS A 246 -0.24 3.47 -4.90
CA HIS A 246 0.30 3.91 -3.63
C HIS A 246 -0.66 3.55 -2.50
N PRO A 247 -0.42 2.46 -1.76
CA PRO A 247 -1.17 2.17 -0.54
C PRO A 247 -1.20 3.35 0.43
N ILE A 248 -2.34 3.52 1.07
CA ILE A 248 -2.54 4.53 2.13
C ILE A 248 -2.96 3.85 3.42
N TRP A 249 -2.70 4.51 4.54
CA TRP A 249 -3.07 3.99 5.86
C TRP A 249 -3.35 5.08 6.87
N LEU A 250 -4.08 4.70 7.90
CA LEU A 250 -4.34 5.48 9.10
C LEU A 250 -4.09 4.60 10.31
N ILE A 251 -3.25 5.05 11.23
CA ILE A 251 -2.92 4.35 12.47
C ILE A 251 -3.40 5.18 13.64
N GLN A 252 -4.32 4.66 14.43
CA GLN A 252 -4.79 5.28 15.67
C GLN A 252 -4.66 4.27 16.82
N LEU A 253 -3.53 4.29 17.47
CA LEU A 253 -3.17 3.39 18.56
C LEU A 253 -2.84 4.19 19.83
N THR A 254 -3.20 3.65 21.01
CA THR A 254 -2.82 4.26 22.28
C THR A 254 -1.30 4.30 22.43
N GLY A 255 -0.76 5.45 22.84
CA GLY A 255 0.70 5.65 22.96
C GLY A 255 1.39 6.00 21.64
N HIS A 256 0.69 5.91 20.53
CA HIS A 256 1.14 6.46 19.28
C HIS A 256 0.75 7.95 19.24
N GLN A 257 1.74 8.84 19.24
CA GLN A 257 1.44 10.21 18.84
C GLN A 257 1.03 10.14 17.36
N TYR A 258 -0.26 10.39 17.11
CA TYR A 258 -0.75 10.64 15.78
C TYR A 258 0.01 11.86 15.25
N THR A 259 1.05 11.61 14.50
CA THR A 259 1.44 12.55 13.47
C THR A 259 0.42 12.28 12.37
N PRO A 260 -0.49 13.23 12.08
CA PRO A 260 -1.27 13.10 10.86
C PRO A 260 -0.23 12.88 9.80
N ILE A 261 -0.29 11.73 9.12
CA ILE A 261 0.29 11.67 7.80
C ILE A 261 -0.64 12.60 7.03
N THR A 262 -0.41 13.88 7.19
CA THR A 262 -0.53 14.76 6.07
C THR A 262 0.33 14.03 5.06
N TYR A 263 -0.31 13.41 4.05
CA TYR A 263 0.32 13.34 2.78
C TYR A 263 0.54 14.80 2.36
N GLN A 264 1.42 15.44 3.06
CA GLN A 264 2.38 16.19 2.36
C GLN A 264 2.96 15.07 1.50
N VAL A 265 2.47 14.94 0.25
CA VAL A 265 3.43 14.90 -0.80
C VAL A 265 4.42 15.90 -0.28
N GLU A 266 5.38 15.41 0.50
CA GLU A 266 6.49 16.27 0.82
C GLU A 266 6.79 16.78 -0.55
N ASP A 267 6.73 18.09 -0.76
CA ASP A 267 7.44 18.73 -1.84
C ASP A 267 8.88 18.30 -1.60
N GLY A 268 9.04 16.99 -1.70
CA GLY A 268 10.18 16.27 -1.30
C GLY A 268 11.16 16.34 -2.42
N ILE A 269 12.32 15.86 -2.15
CA ILE A 269 13.40 15.76 -3.13
C ILE A 269 12.93 15.15 -4.46
N ARG A 270 12.00 14.18 -4.46
CA ARG A 270 11.45 13.59 -5.69
C ARG A 270 10.75 14.64 -6.56
N THR A 271 9.85 15.45 -6.02
CA THR A 271 9.18 16.54 -6.76
C THR A 271 10.16 17.58 -7.25
N ALA A 272 11.18 17.90 -6.44
CA ALA A 272 12.23 18.83 -6.84
C ALA A 272 13.06 18.28 -8.01
N LEU A 273 13.36 16.97 -8.03
CA LEU A 273 14.07 16.30 -9.12
C LEU A 273 13.21 16.21 -10.38
N ILE A 274 11.90 15.89 -10.26
CA ILE A 274 10.98 15.88 -11.40
C ILE A 274 10.91 17.26 -12.05
N ARG A 275 10.77 18.34 -11.27
CA ARG A 275 10.78 19.72 -11.81
C ARG A 275 12.10 20.06 -12.47
N LEU A 276 13.21 19.61 -11.89
CA LEU A 276 14.55 19.85 -12.45
C LEU A 276 14.73 19.12 -13.79
N ALA A 277 14.14 17.96 -13.95
CA ALA A 277 14.17 17.15 -15.18
C ALA A 277 13.20 17.64 -16.27
N ASP A 278 12.19 18.46 -15.91
CA ASP A 278 11.10 18.84 -16.82
C ASP A 278 11.57 19.81 -17.91
N GLU A 279 11.94 19.24 -19.04
CA GLU A 279 12.41 19.95 -20.24
C GLU A 279 11.29 20.64 -21.03
N GLN A 280 10.03 20.27 -20.79
CA GLN A 280 8.88 20.87 -21.45
C GLN A 280 8.43 22.14 -20.75
N ALA A 281 8.52 22.15 -19.43
CA ALA A 281 8.11 23.29 -18.61
C ALA A 281 9.22 24.34 -18.42
N TYR A 282 10.50 23.94 -18.48
CA TYR A 282 11.64 24.80 -18.15
C TYR A 282 12.78 24.72 -19.16
N SER A 283 13.28 25.86 -19.56
CA SER A 283 14.49 25.96 -20.42
C SER A 283 15.75 25.42 -19.70
N PRO A 284 16.78 25.01 -20.42
CA PRO A 284 18.04 24.55 -19.84
C PRO A 284 18.65 25.55 -18.82
N LYS A 285 18.55 26.84 -19.10
CA LYS A 285 19.05 27.91 -18.21
C LYS A 285 18.26 27.95 -16.90
N GLU A 286 16.95 27.81 -16.94
CA GLU A 286 16.11 27.77 -15.75
C GLU A 286 16.38 26.53 -14.92
N ARG A 287 16.54 25.38 -15.59
CA ARG A 287 16.88 24.10 -14.91
C ARG A 287 18.23 24.17 -14.20
N LEU A 288 19.26 24.75 -14.81
CA LEU A 288 20.55 24.97 -14.16
C LEU A 288 20.46 25.92 -12.96
N THR A 289 19.59 26.94 -13.00
CA THR A 289 19.32 27.82 -11.87
C THR A 289 18.61 27.06 -10.74
N MET A 290 17.62 26.25 -11.06
CA MET A 290 16.90 25.40 -10.10
C MET A 290 17.85 24.38 -9.44
N MET A 291 18.81 23.83 -10.16
CA MET A 291 19.79 22.88 -9.63
C MET A 291 20.45 23.40 -8.34
N THR A 292 20.94 24.65 -8.37
CA THR A 292 21.56 25.28 -7.20
C THR A 292 20.59 25.42 -6.03
N GLN A 293 19.32 25.75 -6.32
CA GLN A 293 18.29 25.87 -5.29
C GLN A 293 17.93 24.50 -4.67
N VAL A 294 17.80 23.47 -5.51
CA VAL A 294 17.55 22.09 -5.07
C VAL A 294 18.67 21.58 -4.19
N GLN A 295 19.93 21.78 -4.62
CA GLN A 295 21.09 21.38 -3.83
C GLN A 295 21.07 22.06 -2.47
N LYS A 296 20.97 23.39 -2.43
CA LYS A 296 21.00 24.18 -1.19
C LYS A 296 19.83 23.84 -0.25
N LYS A 297 18.65 23.57 -0.80
CA LYS A 297 17.45 23.27 0.01
C LYS A 297 17.51 21.88 0.61
N TRP A 298 17.92 20.86 -0.14
CA TRP A 298 17.69 19.47 0.18
C TRP A 298 18.92 18.69 0.62
N PHE A 299 20.11 19.03 0.12
CA PHE A 299 21.30 18.21 0.30
C PHE A 299 22.33 18.83 1.26
N ALA A 300 23.06 17.97 1.95
CA ALA A 300 24.33 18.32 2.58
C ALA A 300 25.39 18.59 1.49
N GLU A 301 26.43 19.31 1.82
CA GLU A 301 27.46 19.71 0.85
C GLU A 301 28.24 18.51 0.29
N ASP A 302 28.47 17.52 1.14
CA ASP A 302 29.18 16.27 0.85
C ASP A 302 28.24 15.10 0.50
N ALA A 303 26.98 15.40 0.18
CA ALA A 303 25.99 14.38 -0.10
C ALA A 303 26.35 13.49 -1.31
N ILE A 304 26.05 12.22 -1.18
CA ILE A 304 26.28 11.20 -2.19
C ILE A 304 24.94 10.73 -2.75
N VAL A 305 24.88 10.58 -4.06
CA VAL A 305 23.76 10.00 -4.76
C VAL A 305 24.18 8.69 -5.42
N GLU A 306 23.45 7.63 -5.11
CA GLU A 306 23.61 6.31 -5.69
C GLU A 306 22.45 6.03 -6.64
N GLN A 307 22.77 5.92 -7.92
CA GLN A 307 21.83 5.50 -8.93
C GLN A 307 21.84 3.97 -9.02
N SER A 308 20.69 3.34 -8.92
CA SER A 308 20.58 1.89 -8.96
C SER A 308 19.76 1.43 -10.16
N SER A 309 19.90 0.15 -10.52
CA SER A 309 19.09 -0.51 -11.53
C SER A 309 17.60 -0.47 -11.15
N ALA A 310 16.72 -0.69 -12.14
CA ALA A 310 15.26 -0.66 -11.95
C ALA A 310 14.75 -1.60 -10.83
N ASP A 311 15.50 -2.67 -10.52
CA ASP A 311 15.20 -3.60 -9.43
C ASP A 311 15.87 -3.23 -8.09
N GLY A 312 16.62 -2.12 -8.06
CA GLY A 312 17.30 -1.60 -6.87
C GLY A 312 18.50 -2.43 -6.38
N LYS A 313 18.89 -3.49 -7.09
CA LYS A 313 19.91 -4.44 -6.64
C LYS A 313 21.33 -4.08 -7.08
N VAL A 314 21.46 -3.44 -8.21
CA VAL A 314 22.76 -3.10 -8.79
C VAL A 314 22.94 -1.60 -8.73
N VAL A 315 24.05 -1.16 -8.14
CA VAL A 315 24.48 0.24 -8.23
C VAL A 315 25.00 0.48 -9.64
N VAL A 316 24.35 1.40 -10.34
CA VAL A 316 24.73 1.77 -11.72
C VAL A 316 25.75 2.89 -11.68
N ASP A 317 25.55 3.85 -10.80
CA ASP A 317 26.47 4.98 -10.61
C ASP A 317 26.47 5.44 -9.15
N HIS A 318 27.60 6.05 -8.76
CA HIS A 318 27.81 6.59 -7.40
C HIS A 318 28.57 7.91 -7.53
N THR A 319 27.86 9.01 -7.32
CA THR A 319 28.41 10.34 -7.61
C THR A 319 28.07 11.37 -6.53
N GLY A 320 28.81 12.46 -6.51
CA GLY A 320 28.50 13.60 -5.64
C GLY A 320 27.24 14.33 -6.13
N VAL A 321 26.52 14.94 -5.19
CA VAL A 321 25.23 15.59 -5.44
C VAL A 321 25.26 16.61 -6.58
N SER A 322 26.30 17.41 -6.69
CA SER A 322 26.39 18.44 -7.75
C SER A 322 26.45 17.83 -9.14
N SER A 323 27.23 16.76 -9.33
CA SER A 323 27.35 16.03 -10.59
C SER A 323 26.02 15.34 -10.94
N TYR A 324 25.35 14.74 -9.95
CA TYR A 324 24.06 14.13 -10.13
C TYR A 324 22.97 15.14 -10.54
N LEU A 325 22.86 16.25 -9.83
CA LEU A 325 21.87 17.28 -10.18
C LEU A 325 22.14 17.93 -11.54
N LEU A 326 23.40 18.04 -11.94
CA LEU A 326 23.75 18.48 -13.29
C LEU A 326 23.28 17.48 -14.34
N HIS A 327 23.49 16.17 -14.11
CA HIS A 327 22.96 15.11 -14.94
C HIS A 327 21.43 15.26 -15.10
N VAL A 328 20.69 15.36 -14.01
CA VAL A 328 19.23 15.54 -14.04
C VAL A 328 18.81 16.78 -14.82
N ALA A 329 19.50 17.90 -14.63
CA ALA A 329 19.19 19.18 -15.28
C ALA A 329 19.51 19.20 -16.78
N THR A 330 20.33 18.29 -17.28
CA THR A 330 20.78 18.24 -18.68
C THR A 330 20.28 17.04 -19.45
N THR A 331 19.71 16.04 -18.78
CA THR A 331 19.20 14.83 -19.39
C THR A 331 17.84 15.08 -20.05
N PHE A 332 17.63 14.45 -21.22
CA PHE A 332 16.36 14.43 -21.94
C PHE A 332 15.57 13.17 -21.61
N ASN A 333 14.25 13.24 -21.76
CA ASN A 333 13.34 12.10 -21.54
C ASN A 333 13.32 11.53 -20.13
N LEU A 334 13.98 12.15 -19.17
CA LEU A 334 13.94 11.77 -17.75
C LEU A 334 12.67 12.35 -17.14
N LYS A 335 11.73 11.49 -16.74
CA LYS A 335 10.38 11.92 -16.33
C LYS A 335 10.06 11.66 -14.87
N ASN A 336 10.73 10.71 -14.24
CA ASN A 336 10.40 10.36 -12.87
C ASN A 336 11.58 9.72 -12.13
N PHE A 337 11.44 9.62 -10.80
CA PHE A 337 12.45 9.08 -9.89
C PHE A 337 11.79 8.17 -8.85
N ILE A 338 12.41 7.04 -8.56
CA ILE A 338 12.05 6.17 -7.43
C ILE A 338 13.09 6.36 -6.36
N ILE A 339 12.70 6.93 -5.23
CA ILE A 339 13.60 7.04 -4.07
C ILE A 339 13.62 5.70 -3.34
N CYS A 340 14.74 5.00 -3.40
CA CYS A 340 14.94 3.70 -2.77
C CYS A 340 15.39 3.82 -1.32
N GLU A 341 16.29 4.76 -1.04
CA GLU A 341 16.80 5.03 0.30
C GLU A 341 17.18 6.51 0.44
N GLN A 342 16.97 7.06 1.62
CA GLN A 342 17.36 8.42 1.97
C GLN A 342 17.86 8.47 3.40
N ARG A 343 19.05 9.04 3.61
CA ARG A 343 19.60 9.34 4.94
C ARG A 343 19.82 10.83 5.06
N LYS A 344 19.43 11.40 6.21
CA LYS A 344 19.58 12.82 6.51
C LYS A 344 20.60 13.03 7.62
N ASP A 345 21.27 14.16 7.60
CA ASP A 345 22.12 14.64 8.68
C ASP A 345 21.29 15.23 9.84
N ALA A 346 21.96 15.69 10.89
CA ALA A 346 21.33 16.29 12.06
C ALA A 346 20.55 17.60 11.75
N ASN A 347 20.82 18.23 10.61
CA ASN A 347 20.15 19.46 10.15
C ASN A 347 18.98 19.16 9.21
N GLY A 348 18.66 17.87 8.99
CA GLY A 348 17.59 17.42 8.09
C GLY A 348 17.97 17.47 6.61
N LYS A 349 19.23 17.71 6.26
CA LYS A 349 19.74 17.66 4.88
C LYS A 349 20.05 16.24 4.46
N ILE A 350 19.78 15.90 3.22
CA ILE A 350 20.10 14.60 2.64
C ILE A 350 21.61 14.47 2.52
N GLN A 351 22.17 13.48 3.19
CA GLN A 351 23.57 13.11 3.12
C GLN A 351 23.81 11.92 2.19
N TYR A 352 22.78 11.08 2.03
CA TYR A 352 22.80 9.94 1.10
C TYR A 352 21.42 9.77 0.48
N LEU A 353 21.39 9.59 -0.83
CA LEU A 353 20.20 9.33 -1.61
C LEU A 353 20.47 8.17 -2.56
N LYS A 354 19.66 7.09 -2.46
CA LYS A 354 19.61 6.01 -3.43
C LYS A 354 18.33 6.10 -4.22
N LEU A 355 18.43 6.08 -5.54
CA LEU A 355 17.27 6.22 -6.41
C LEU A 355 17.44 5.48 -7.75
N ASN A 356 16.31 5.30 -8.44
CA ASN A 356 16.24 4.87 -9.84
C ASN A 356 15.63 5.97 -10.67
N GLU A 357 16.12 6.13 -11.89
CA GLU A 357 15.62 7.05 -12.89
C GLU A 357 14.66 6.34 -13.84
N ILE A 358 13.59 7.05 -14.24
CA ILE A 358 12.61 6.56 -15.19
C ILE A 358 12.60 7.48 -16.40
N TYR A 359 12.93 6.89 -17.54
CA TYR A 359 12.94 7.55 -18.84
C TYR A 359 11.67 7.20 -19.60
N VAL A 360 11.26 8.10 -20.48
CA VAL A 360 10.16 7.87 -21.44
C VAL A 360 10.76 8.00 -22.84
N ASP A 361 10.49 6.99 -23.65
CA ASP A 361 10.91 6.93 -25.07
C ASP A 361 10.19 7.98 -25.92
#